data_bc529c62f763a86868564570b6e4618a
#
_entry.id   bc529c62f763a86868564570b6e4618a
#
_cell.length_a   1.000
_cell.length_b   1.000
_cell.length_c   1.000
_cell.angle_alpha   90.00
_cell.angle_beta   90.00
_cell.angle_gamma   90.00
#
_symmetry.space_group_name_H-M   'P 1'
#
loop_
_entity.id
_entity.type
_entity.pdbx_description
1 polymer ?
#
loop_
_entity_poly.entity_id
_entity_poly.type
_entity_poly.pdbx_seq_one_letter_code
_entity_poly.pdbx_strand_id
1 'polypeptide(L)'
;MSANVPEMLDAWRMVAARRRFDGRIPLSAMTRLQGSLVDTDGECVYSLQFDQDPLLKVAYVELSIDVELPLACQRSLQRFLYPVQIRQRLGLIRDEADEAALPAEYEALLVPEDGMLRAVDMVEDELVLSVPVAPVAPVAPGSEAIDAEWVPTQEEQDKASPFAALAALKKQ
;
A
#
# COMPACT_ATOMS: atom_id res chain seq x y z
N MET A 1 14.88 -9.89 -21.76
CA MET A 1 13.71 -10.11 -22.65
C MET A 1 12.50 -10.16 -21.73
N SER A 2 11.75 -9.06 -21.63
CA SER A 2 10.52 -9.03 -20.82
C SER A 2 9.49 -9.94 -21.51
N ALA A 3 9.24 -11.10 -20.91
CA ALA A 3 8.13 -11.92 -21.33
C ALA A 3 6.86 -11.09 -21.10
N ASN A 4 6.07 -10.89 -22.14
CA ASN A 4 4.80 -10.18 -22.04
C ASN A 4 3.92 -10.94 -21.02
N VAL A 5 3.72 -10.34 -19.84
CA VAL A 5 2.88 -10.94 -18.80
C VAL A 5 1.46 -11.03 -19.35
N PRO A 6 0.83 -12.21 -19.36
CA PRO A 6 -0.55 -12.32 -19.80
C PRO A 6 -1.46 -11.43 -18.96
N GLU A 7 -2.45 -10.81 -19.58
CA GLU A 7 -3.41 -9.97 -18.87
C GLU A 7 -4.19 -10.77 -17.81
N MET A 8 -4.56 -12.01 -18.15
CA MET A 8 -5.24 -12.94 -17.26
C MET A 8 -4.36 -14.14 -16.95
N LEU A 9 -4.26 -14.49 -15.67
CA LEU A 9 -3.45 -15.57 -15.14
C LEU A 9 -4.36 -16.59 -14.45
N ASP A 10 -4.34 -17.83 -14.90
CA ASP A 10 -4.97 -18.94 -14.16
C ASP A 10 -4.16 -19.24 -12.89
N ALA A 11 -4.64 -18.80 -11.74
CA ALA A 11 -3.94 -18.85 -10.46
C ALA A 11 -3.45 -20.26 -10.12
N TRP A 12 -4.33 -21.26 -10.24
CA TRP A 12 -4.03 -22.64 -9.85
C TRP A 12 -3.04 -23.30 -10.78
N ARG A 13 -3.14 -23.00 -12.07
CA ARG A 13 -2.18 -23.47 -13.07
C ARG A 13 -0.82 -22.83 -12.89
N MET A 14 -0.78 -21.52 -12.53
CA MET A 14 0.48 -20.82 -12.28
C MET A 14 1.18 -21.38 -11.04
N VAL A 15 0.44 -21.69 -9.96
CA VAL A 15 0.98 -22.37 -8.76
C VAL A 15 1.51 -23.75 -9.09
N ALA A 16 0.71 -24.58 -9.79
CA ALA A 16 1.14 -25.93 -10.16
C ALA A 16 2.42 -25.95 -11.01
N ALA A 17 2.58 -24.93 -11.87
CA ALA A 17 3.75 -24.79 -12.74
C ALA A 17 4.88 -23.95 -12.10
N ARG A 18 4.72 -23.46 -10.88
CA ARG A 18 5.68 -22.59 -10.15
C ARG A 18 6.18 -21.44 -11.03
N ARG A 19 5.25 -20.74 -11.65
CA ARG A 19 5.57 -19.70 -12.64
C ARG A 19 6.00 -18.41 -11.96
N ARG A 20 6.96 -17.74 -12.62
CA ARG A 20 7.38 -16.40 -12.29
C ARG A 20 7.13 -15.46 -13.46
N PHE A 21 6.68 -14.26 -13.14
CA PHE A 21 6.47 -13.17 -14.08
C PHE A 21 7.12 -11.91 -13.52
N ASP A 22 7.86 -11.22 -14.36
CA ASP A 22 8.45 -9.91 -14.06
C ASP A 22 7.89 -8.94 -15.11
N GLY A 23 7.37 -7.79 -14.67
CA GLY A 23 6.73 -6.86 -15.56
C GLY A 23 6.82 -5.41 -15.12
N ARG A 24 6.27 -4.53 -15.96
CA ARG A 24 6.11 -3.10 -15.70
C ARG A 24 4.70 -2.69 -16.06
N ILE A 25 4.10 -1.87 -15.22
CA ILE A 25 2.76 -1.32 -15.43
C ILE A 25 2.89 0.19 -15.34
N PRO A 26 2.49 0.96 -16.38
CA PRO A 26 2.44 2.41 -16.27
C PRO A 26 1.37 2.83 -15.24
N LEU A 27 1.64 3.85 -14.43
CA LEU A 27 0.69 4.35 -13.43
C LEU A 27 -0.65 4.77 -14.05
N SER A 28 -0.63 5.19 -15.32
CA SER A 28 -1.82 5.52 -16.10
C SER A 28 -2.76 4.33 -16.37
N ALA A 29 -2.30 3.09 -16.21
CA ALA A 29 -3.14 1.90 -16.35
C ALA A 29 -3.85 1.50 -15.03
N MET A 30 -3.51 2.13 -13.91
CA MET A 30 -4.03 1.84 -12.57
C MET A 30 -5.14 2.84 -12.21
N THR A 31 -6.37 2.55 -12.61
CA THR A 31 -7.49 3.52 -12.56
C THR A 31 -7.93 3.89 -11.15
N ARG A 32 -7.86 2.97 -10.19
CA ARG A 32 -8.22 3.21 -8.78
C ARG A 32 -7.15 4.04 -8.07
N LEU A 33 -5.88 3.81 -8.39
CA LEU A 33 -4.75 4.52 -7.81
C LEU A 33 -4.69 5.99 -8.27
N GLN A 34 -5.12 6.29 -9.50
CA GLN A 34 -5.06 7.65 -10.07
C GLN A 34 -5.69 8.72 -9.18
N GLY A 35 -6.79 8.39 -8.48
CA GLY A 35 -7.47 9.32 -7.57
C GLY A 35 -6.60 9.81 -6.40
N SER A 36 -5.52 9.12 -6.09
CA SER A 36 -4.58 9.43 -5.02
C SER A 36 -3.30 10.10 -5.52
N LEU A 37 -3.07 10.13 -6.83
CA LEU A 37 -1.86 10.69 -7.46
C LEU A 37 -2.09 12.12 -7.95
N VAL A 38 -1.01 12.90 -8.01
CA VAL A 38 -1.00 14.24 -8.63
C VAL A 38 -1.03 14.15 -10.15
N ASP A 39 -0.32 13.17 -10.69
CA ASP A 39 -0.25 12.83 -12.10
C ASP A 39 -0.01 11.31 -12.24
N THR A 40 0.03 10.82 -13.47
CA THR A 40 0.23 9.40 -13.76
C THR A 40 1.57 9.11 -14.42
N ASP A 41 2.55 10.01 -14.26
CA ASP A 41 3.89 9.82 -14.79
C ASP A 41 4.63 8.76 -13.98
N GLY A 42 5.20 7.79 -14.67
CA GLY A 42 5.99 6.72 -14.06
C GLY A 42 5.47 5.32 -14.35
N GLU A 43 6.28 4.37 -13.97
CA GLU A 43 6.02 2.94 -14.13
C GLU A 43 6.27 2.19 -12.82
N CYS A 44 5.40 1.27 -12.50
CA CYS A 44 5.57 0.30 -11.44
C CYS A 44 6.30 -0.94 -11.95
N VAL A 45 7.42 -1.28 -11.34
CA VAL A 45 8.12 -2.55 -11.58
C VAL A 45 7.59 -3.59 -10.59
N TYR A 46 7.22 -4.76 -11.08
CA TYR A 46 6.70 -5.82 -10.22
C TYR A 46 7.20 -7.19 -10.61
N SER A 47 7.17 -8.11 -9.65
CA SER A 47 7.34 -9.53 -9.90
C SER A 47 6.29 -10.34 -9.15
N LEU A 48 5.82 -11.43 -9.79
CA LEU A 48 4.88 -12.41 -9.24
C LEU A 48 5.56 -13.78 -9.28
N GLN A 49 5.69 -14.43 -8.12
CA GLN A 49 6.21 -15.79 -8.03
C GLN A 49 5.12 -16.67 -7.44
N PHE A 50 4.52 -17.51 -8.27
CA PHE A 50 3.52 -18.50 -7.84
C PHE A 50 4.21 -19.76 -7.34
N ASP A 51 3.82 -20.22 -6.15
CA ASP A 51 4.37 -21.46 -5.56
C ASP A 51 3.38 -22.06 -4.55
N GLN A 52 3.73 -23.21 -4.01
CA GLN A 52 3.00 -23.85 -2.92
C GLN A 52 3.98 -24.15 -1.77
N ASP A 53 3.62 -23.74 -0.56
CA ASP A 53 4.37 -24.06 0.63
C ASP A 53 4.43 -25.59 0.83
N PRO A 54 5.61 -26.19 0.92
CA PRO A 54 5.76 -27.64 1.00
C PRO A 54 5.25 -28.25 2.30
N LEU A 55 5.27 -27.48 3.41
CA LEU A 55 4.86 -27.94 4.74
C LEU A 55 3.38 -27.63 5.00
N LEU A 56 2.99 -26.38 4.80
CA LEU A 56 1.65 -25.86 5.10
C LEU A 56 0.65 -26.16 3.99
N LYS A 57 1.14 -26.54 2.80
CA LYS A 57 0.33 -26.79 1.58
C LYS A 57 -0.48 -25.58 1.10
N VAL A 58 -0.14 -24.39 1.57
CA VAL A 58 -0.74 -23.14 1.13
C VAL A 58 -0.26 -22.82 -0.29
N ALA A 59 -1.18 -22.66 -1.22
CA ALA A 59 -0.91 -22.08 -2.53
C ALA A 59 -0.76 -20.58 -2.37
N TYR A 60 0.29 -19.97 -2.90
CA TYR A 60 0.53 -18.54 -2.73
C TYR A 60 1.18 -17.90 -3.95
N VAL A 61 1.09 -16.58 -4.01
CA VAL A 61 1.90 -15.73 -4.88
C VAL A 61 2.74 -14.79 -4.04
N GLU A 62 4.05 -14.80 -4.24
CA GLU A 62 4.95 -13.79 -3.68
C GLU A 62 4.95 -12.60 -4.65
N LEU A 63 4.44 -11.48 -4.16
CA LEU A 63 4.37 -10.21 -4.88
C LEU A 63 5.51 -9.30 -4.41
N SER A 64 6.26 -8.75 -5.35
CA SER A 64 7.23 -7.68 -5.10
C SER A 64 6.92 -6.51 -5.99
N ILE A 65 6.90 -5.31 -5.42
CA ILE A 65 6.60 -4.05 -6.10
C ILE A 65 7.70 -3.04 -5.78
N ASP A 66 8.12 -2.28 -6.78
CA ASP A 66 9.02 -1.14 -6.65
C ASP A 66 8.51 0.00 -7.55
N VAL A 67 8.17 1.14 -6.95
CA VAL A 67 7.58 2.27 -7.66
C VAL A 67 7.81 3.58 -6.89
N GLU A 68 7.87 4.69 -7.61
CA GLU A 68 7.81 6.05 -7.06
C GLU A 68 6.45 6.67 -7.40
N LEU A 69 5.63 6.94 -6.37
CA LEU A 69 4.30 7.51 -6.54
C LEU A 69 4.36 9.05 -6.52
N PRO A 70 3.84 9.75 -7.55
CA PRO A 70 3.76 11.20 -7.56
C PRO A 70 2.62 11.68 -6.65
N LEU A 71 2.95 12.09 -5.42
CA LEU A 71 2.01 12.54 -4.40
C LEU A 71 2.14 14.05 -4.14
N ALA A 72 1.08 14.66 -3.59
CA ALA A 72 1.10 16.02 -3.08
C ALA A 72 1.49 16.03 -1.60
N CYS A 73 2.56 16.74 -1.26
CA CYS A 73 2.94 16.94 0.13
C CYS A 73 1.87 17.75 0.87
N GLN A 74 1.31 17.21 1.95
CA GLN A 74 0.27 17.89 2.75
C GLN A 74 0.76 19.18 3.44
N ARG A 75 2.08 19.29 3.67
CA ARG A 75 2.69 20.46 4.30
C ARG A 75 2.97 21.58 3.30
N SER A 76 3.55 21.27 2.13
CA SER A 76 4.00 22.25 1.13
C SER A 76 3.08 22.38 -0.07
N LEU A 77 2.13 21.46 -0.24
CA LEU A 77 1.24 21.31 -1.40
C LEU A 77 2.00 21.09 -2.72
N GLN A 78 3.29 20.78 -2.64
CA GLN A 78 4.11 20.51 -3.81
C GLN A 78 4.14 19.03 -4.15
N ARG A 79 4.30 18.73 -5.43
CA ARG A 79 4.53 17.38 -5.93
C ARG A 79 5.87 16.84 -5.41
N PHE A 80 5.87 15.59 -4.99
CA PHE A 80 7.08 14.83 -4.69
C PHE A 80 6.91 13.37 -5.08
N LEU A 81 8.02 12.65 -5.23
CA LEU A 81 8.01 11.22 -5.48
C LEU A 81 8.10 10.47 -4.15
N TYR A 82 7.11 9.65 -3.88
CA TYR A 82 7.04 8.81 -2.69
C TYR A 82 7.46 7.39 -3.05
N PRO A 83 8.63 6.91 -2.57
CA PRO A 83 9.11 5.57 -2.88
C PRO A 83 8.30 4.53 -2.13
N VAL A 84 7.83 3.52 -2.85
CA VAL A 84 7.10 2.37 -2.32
C VAL A 84 7.81 1.09 -2.73
N GLN A 85 8.16 0.27 -1.73
CA GLN A 85 8.70 -1.07 -1.92
C GLN A 85 7.87 -2.05 -1.09
N ILE A 86 7.21 -2.99 -1.76
CA ILE A 86 6.36 -4.00 -1.13
C ILE A 86 6.93 -5.37 -1.43
N ARG A 87 6.95 -6.23 -0.41
CA ARG A 87 7.16 -7.67 -0.56
C ARG A 87 6.17 -8.39 0.32
N GLN A 88 5.30 -9.17 -0.27
CA GLN A 88 4.18 -9.78 0.41
C GLN A 88 3.89 -11.16 -0.16
N ARG A 89 3.41 -12.07 0.70
CA ARG A 89 2.93 -13.39 0.30
C ARG A 89 1.42 -13.43 0.41
N LEU A 90 0.77 -13.51 -0.74
CA LEU A 90 -0.67 -13.59 -0.85
C LEU A 90 -1.08 -15.06 -0.92
N GLY A 91 -1.73 -15.56 0.13
CA GLY A 91 -2.27 -16.92 0.19
C GLY A 91 -3.55 -17.01 -0.63
N LEU A 92 -3.57 -17.89 -1.63
CA LEU A 92 -4.71 -18.06 -2.52
C LEU A 92 -5.83 -18.83 -1.83
N ILE A 93 -6.98 -18.20 -1.64
CA ILE A 93 -8.18 -18.81 -1.06
C ILE A 93 -9.32 -18.86 -2.08
N ARG A 94 -10.24 -19.79 -1.89
CA ARG A 94 -11.43 -19.95 -2.74
C ARG A 94 -12.68 -19.35 -2.12
N ASP A 95 -12.70 -19.29 -0.81
CA ASP A 95 -13.81 -18.77 0.00
C ASP A 95 -13.25 -17.86 1.09
N GLU A 96 -13.95 -16.79 1.42
CA GLU A 96 -13.56 -15.86 2.51
C GLU A 96 -13.42 -16.59 3.86
N ALA A 97 -14.20 -17.66 4.07
CA ALA A 97 -14.09 -18.47 5.28
C ALA A 97 -12.72 -19.17 5.44
N ASP A 98 -11.99 -19.38 4.34
CA ASP A 98 -10.66 -20.00 4.35
C ASP A 98 -9.58 -19.03 4.90
N GLU A 99 -9.85 -17.72 4.95
CA GLU A 99 -8.91 -16.72 5.47
C GLU A 99 -8.47 -17.03 6.90
N ALA A 100 -9.40 -17.44 7.75
CA ALA A 100 -9.11 -17.76 9.16
C ALA A 100 -8.17 -18.97 9.32
N ALA A 101 -8.01 -19.79 8.29
CA ALA A 101 -7.11 -20.96 8.29
C ALA A 101 -5.72 -20.65 7.73
N LEU A 102 -5.52 -19.45 7.15
CA LEU A 102 -4.21 -19.05 6.66
C LEU A 102 -3.24 -18.76 7.81
N PRO A 103 -1.97 -19.19 7.71
CA PRO A 103 -0.93 -18.76 8.62
C PRO A 103 -0.71 -17.24 8.54
N ALA A 104 -0.32 -16.63 9.66
CA ALA A 104 -0.17 -15.17 9.79
C ALA A 104 0.87 -14.53 8.83
N GLU A 105 1.69 -15.32 8.18
CA GLU A 105 2.68 -14.88 7.19
C GLU A 105 2.11 -14.72 5.77
N TYR A 106 0.85 -15.13 5.57
CA TYR A 106 0.14 -15.00 4.30
C TYR A 106 -1.03 -14.05 4.47
N GLU A 107 -1.18 -13.13 3.54
CA GLU A 107 -2.38 -12.32 3.39
C GLU A 107 -3.36 -13.00 2.43
N ALA A 108 -4.64 -12.93 2.73
CA ALA A 108 -5.64 -13.65 1.95
C ALA A 108 -5.86 -12.98 0.59
N LEU A 109 -5.73 -13.73 -0.49
CA LEU A 109 -6.13 -13.33 -1.83
C LEU A 109 -7.26 -14.24 -2.31
N LEU A 110 -8.47 -13.70 -2.37
CA LEU A 110 -9.63 -14.41 -2.88
C LEU A 110 -9.50 -14.60 -4.39
N VAL A 111 -9.45 -15.85 -4.83
CA VAL A 111 -9.42 -16.20 -6.24
C VAL A 111 -10.85 -16.33 -6.74
N PRO A 112 -11.25 -15.60 -7.82
CA PRO A 112 -12.58 -15.73 -8.40
C PRO A 112 -12.92 -17.17 -8.81
N GLU A 113 -14.21 -17.48 -8.97
CA GLU A 113 -14.69 -18.84 -9.31
C GLU A 113 -14.09 -19.39 -10.61
N ASP A 114 -13.80 -18.50 -11.58
CA ASP A 114 -13.15 -18.86 -12.86
C ASP A 114 -11.63 -19.13 -12.70
N GLY A 115 -11.07 -18.90 -11.52
CA GLY A 115 -9.65 -19.10 -11.23
C GLY A 115 -8.71 -18.06 -11.84
N MET A 116 -9.25 -16.99 -12.43
CA MET A 116 -8.47 -16.01 -13.19
C MET A 116 -8.12 -14.79 -12.36
N LEU A 117 -6.84 -14.41 -12.36
CA LEU A 117 -6.31 -13.22 -11.71
C LEU A 117 -5.71 -12.27 -12.75
N ARG A 118 -5.81 -10.97 -12.51
CA ARG A 118 -5.14 -9.94 -13.31
C ARG A 118 -3.95 -9.38 -12.52
N ALA A 119 -2.77 -9.40 -13.15
CA ALA A 119 -1.56 -8.87 -12.52
C ALA A 119 -1.72 -7.39 -12.11
N VAL A 120 -2.39 -6.59 -12.96
CA VAL A 120 -2.63 -5.17 -12.68
C VAL A 120 -3.46 -4.99 -11.40
N ASP A 121 -4.52 -5.79 -11.22
CA ASP A 121 -5.42 -5.66 -10.08
C ASP A 121 -4.69 -5.99 -8.77
N MET A 122 -3.89 -7.05 -8.73
CA MET A 122 -3.09 -7.42 -7.56
C MET A 122 -2.09 -6.33 -7.18
N VAL A 123 -1.39 -5.77 -8.18
CA VAL A 123 -0.41 -4.69 -7.94
C VAL A 123 -1.11 -3.40 -7.49
N GLU A 124 -2.22 -3.06 -8.13
CA GLU A 124 -2.96 -1.83 -7.82
C GLU A 124 -3.59 -1.88 -6.43
N ASP A 125 -4.11 -3.02 -5.99
CA ASP A 125 -4.68 -3.20 -4.65
C ASP A 125 -3.63 -2.88 -3.57
N GLU A 126 -2.44 -3.45 -3.69
CA GLU A 126 -1.35 -3.20 -2.74
C GLU A 126 -0.88 -1.74 -2.75
N LEU A 127 -0.81 -1.14 -3.93
CA LEU A 127 -0.40 0.26 -4.04
C LEU A 127 -1.44 1.22 -3.44
N VAL A 128 -2.73 0.97 -3.64
CA VAL A 128 -3.81 1.78 -3.03
C VAL A 128 -3.71 1.73 -1.51
N LEU A 129 -3.43 0.56 -0.93
CA LEU A 129 -3.26 0.40 0.52
C LEU A 129 -1.97 1.05 1.05
N SER A 130 -0.94 1.16 0.22
CA SER A 130 0.36 1.76 0.60
C SER A 130 0.38 3.29 0.58
N VAL A 131 -0.61 3.94 -0.06
CA VAL A 131 -0.68 5.41 -0.11
C VAL A 131 -0.96 5.96 1.29
N PRO A 132 -0.09 6.81 1.86
CA PRO A 132 -0.33 7.37 3.18
C PRO A 132 -1.51 8.36 3.14
N VAL A 133 -2.32 8.38 4.21
CA VAL A 133 -3.46 9.31 4.36
C VAL A 133 -3.00 10.78 4.32
N ALA A 134 -1.82 11.06 4.84
CA ALA A 134 -1.21 12.39 4.85
C ALA A 134 0.25 12.31 4.36
N PRO A 135 0.49 12.28 3.04
CA PRO A 135 1.83 12.22 2.50
C PRO A 135 2.61 13.50 2.79
N VAL A 136 3.83 13.35 3.33
CA VAL A 136 4.73 14.46 3.62
C VAL A 136 6.08 14.18 2.96
N ALA A 137 6.56 15.14 2.16
CA ALA A 137 7.87 15.04 1.55
C ALA A 137 8.97 15.02 2.63
N PRO A 138 10.03 14.22 2.45
CA PRO A 138 11.20 14.27 3.33
C PRO A 138 11.74 15.69 3.42
N VAL A 139 12.09 16.12 4.63
CA VAL A 139 12.73 17.43 4.86
C VAL A 139 14.17 17.33 4.34
N ALA A 140 14.57 18.22 3.44
CA ALA A 140 15.95 18.26 2.98
C ALA A 140 16.90 18.48 4.19
N PRO A 141 18.05 17.78 4.26
CA PRO A 141 19.02 18.02 5.33
C PRO A 141 19.43 19.49 5.34
N GLY A 142 19.17 20.21 6.43
CA GLY A 142 19.48 21.65 6.57
C GLY A 142 18.32 22.62 6.34
N SER A 143 17.13 22.15 5.91
CA SER A 143 15.92 22.95 6.08
C SER A 143 15.47 22.75 7.53
N GLU A 144 15.53 23.81 8.33
CA GLU A 144 14.93 23.79 9.67
C GLU A 144 13.46 23.38 9.51
N ALA A 145 13.13 22.21 10.06
CA ALA A 145 11.74 21.92 10.34
C ALA A 145 11.27 23.10 11.16
N ILE A 146 10.29 23.86 10.65
CA ILE A 146 9.56 24.77 11.49
C ILE A 146 8.69 23.86 12.37
N ASP A 147 9.31 23.13 13.29
CA ASP A 147 8.71 22.76 14.55
C ASP A 147 8.61 24.10 15.31
N ALA A 148 7.68 24.93 14.84
CA ALA A 148 7.15 25.97 15.67
C ALA A 148 6.47 25.20 16.83
N GLU A 149 7.28 24.84 17.82
CA GLU A 149 6.76 24.53 19.14
C GLU A 149 5.91 25.74 19.50
N TRP A 150 4.59 25.55 19.35
CA TRP A 150 3.63 26.60 19.67
C TRP A 150 3.80 26.91 21.17
N VAL A 151 4.51 27.97 21.45
CA VAL A 151 4.64 28.53 22.82
C VAL A 151 3.48 29.50 22.97
N PRO A 152 2.48 29.18 23.81
CA PRO A 152 1.37 30.09 24.04
C PRO A 152 1.88 31.40 24.57
N THR A 153 1.44 32.49 23.97
CA THR A 153 1.74 33.83 24.47
C THR A 153 1.14 34.04 25.87
N GLN A 154 1.70 34.92 26.68
CA GLN A 154 1.18 35.15 28.04
C GLN A 154 -0.28 35.57 28.06
N GLU A 155 -0.77 36.27 27.02
CA GLU A 155 -2.18 36.63 26.84
C GLU A 155 -3.10 35.45 26.59
N GLU A 156 -2.58 34.35 25.99
CA GLU A 156 -3.33 33.13 25.78
C GLU A 156 -3.33 32.21 27.02
N GLN A 157 -2.31 32.31 27.86
CA GLN A 157 -2.21 31.63 29.16
C GLN A 157 -3.21 32.20 30.16
N ASP A 158 -3.49 33.54 30.12
CA ASP A 158 -4.43 34.21 30.99
C ASP A 158 -5.90 34.02 30.57
N LYS A 159 -6.17 33.56 29.34
CA LYS A 159 -7.53 33.16 28.95
C LYS A 159 -7.83 31.80 29.56
N ALA A 160 -8.68 31.79 30.58
CA ALA A 160 -9.18 30.55 31.20
C ALA A 160 -9.58 29.55 30.11
N SER A 161 -8.93 28.39 30.09
CA SER A 161 -9.25 27.33 29.15
C SER A 161 -10.75 27.05 29.17
N PRO A 162 -11.46 27.04 28.03
CA PRO A 162 -12.88 26.70 27.99
C PRO A 162 -13.17 25.30 28.60
N PHE A 163 -12.13 24.48 28.78
CA PHE A 163 -12.22 23.17 29.40
C PHE A 163 -11.86 23.13 30.88
N ALA A 164 -11.52 24.28 31.51
CA ALA A 164 -11.19 24.36 32.94
C ALA A 164 -12.35 23.83 33.82
N ALA A 165 -13.60 23.99 33.37
CA ALA A 165 -14.79 23.45 34.06
C ALA A 165 -14.81 21.91 34.12
N LEU A 166 -14.15 21.20 33.19
CA LEU A 166 -14.08 19.73 33.19
C LEU A 166 -13.13 19.18 34.28
N ALA A 167 -12.18 19.99 34.75
CA ALA A 167 -11.28 19.59 35.85
C ALA A 167 -12.04 19.37 37.16
N ALA A 168 -13.17 20.04 37.34
CA ALA A 168 -14.05 19.88 38.52
C ALA A 168 -14.83 18.54 38.52
N LEU A 169 -15.05 17.96 37.33
CA LEU A 169 -15.81 16.67 37.19
C LEU A 169 -14.92 15.44 37.46
N LYS A 170 -13.59 15.58 37.48
CA LYS A 170 -12.65 14.46 37.71
C LYS A 170 -12.42 14.13 39.19
N LYS A 171 -13.05 14.87 40.13
CA LYS A 171 -12.89 14.69 41.60
C LYS A 171 -14.12 14.15 42.32
N GLN A 172 -15.03 13.50 41.59
CA GLN A 172 -16.09 12.68 42.21
C GLN A 172 -15.87 11.20 41.98
#